data_1092622a225f0dc2237185b27d82e6e1
#
_entry.id   1092622a225f0dc2237185b27d82e6e1
#
_cell.length_a   1.000
_cell.length_b   1.000
_cell.length_c   1.000
_cell.angle_alpha   90.00
_cell.angle_beta   90.00
_cell.angle_gamma   90.00
#
_symmetry.space_group_name_H-M   'P 1'
#
loop_
_entity.id
_entity.type
_entity.pdbx_description
1 polymer ?
#
loop_
_entity_poly.entity_id
_entity_poly.type
_entity_poly.pdbx_seq_one_letter_code
_entity_poly.pdbx_strand_id
1 'polypeptide(L)'
;MAAAGRAENLIRKHGSPQQTTFLELFFDLAFIFVIQRITLRITERLSWPGVAHGWHAVPAAGKTLLLLMPLTCVWTLAAWTTAKYDPRRLPVQAVIITTMFGVLIMPAGLPTAFRDGGLAFAVPYVVIQTGRAAVLMIILRGHELQRTAGRELVWFTLSGILWIAGALTHGGTRVTLWICGAATDYLAARLGWPAPRHGSLRVTAWAVAGGHLADRYRQFLLIALGESVVALALEYTMGLYDVESTAAFVIGFATTVLLWRIYFYRAGQILADAIAASKNPEHLGRVAALAHWIMILGIIITAIGHELVIPNPVGHTMPAWVAVILGGAALYVAGRAHLEYVVFARVSRPRVVGVVILILAAPLMLSLPPVLVSLTAALVLAGIAAADVARARGRPLEAPSPSR
;
A
#
# COMPACT_ATOMS: atom_id res chain seq x y z
N MET A 1 -7.36 1.53 40.45
CA MET A 1 -8.63 1.06 39.84
C MET A 1 -9.19 2.04 38.80
N ALA A 2 -9.31 3.34 39.03
CA ALA A 2 -9.89 4.31 38.10
C ALA A 2 -9.12 4.49 36.76
N ALA A 3 -7.81 4.29 36.74
CA ALA A 3 -7.00 4.40 35.51
C ALA A 3 -7.15 3.17 34.61
N ALA A 4 -7.19 1.96 35.17
CA ALA A 4 -7.39 0.72 34.42
C ALA A 4 -8.80 0.68 33.78
N GLY A 5 -9.84 1.12 34.50
CA GLY A 5 -11.19 1.20 33.93
C GLY A 5 -11.35 2.23 32.81
N ARG A 6 -10.57 3.32 32.83
CA ARG A 6 -10.49 4.27 31.70
C ARG A 6 -9.83 3.65 30.47
N ALA A 7 -8.74 2.89 30.64
CA ALA A 7 -8.06 2.19 29.54
C ALA A 7 -8.95 1.11 28.90
N GLU A 8 -9.69 0.36 29.70
CA GLU A 8 -10.64 -0.67 29.25
C GLU A 8 -11.76 -0.11 28.34
N ASN A 9 -12.21 1.12 28.63
CA ASN A 9 -13.19 1.83 27.80
C ASN A 9 -12.65 2.29 26.43
N LEU A 10 -11.34 2.26 26.23
CA LEU A 10 -10.71 2.59 24.93
C LEU A 10 -10.58 1.35 24.05
N ILE A 11 -10.63 0.15 24.61
CA ILE A 11 -10.44 -1.09 23.88
C ILE A 11 -11.70 -1.44 23.10
N ARG A 12 -11.53 -1.90 21.86
CA ARG A 12 -12.63 -2.39 21.03
C ARG A 12 -13.21 -3.67 21.63
N LYS A 13 -14.52 -3.68 21.89
CA LYS A 13 -15.19 -4.84 22.46
C LYS A 13 -15.43 -5.93 21.43
N HIS A 14 -15.44 -7.19 21.85
CA HIS A 14 -15.91 -8.31 21.02
C HIS A 14 -17.34 -8.03 20.55
N GLY A 15 -17.62 -8.25 19.26
CA GLY A 15 -18.93 -7.95 18.67
C GLY A 15 -19.11 -6.50 18.19
N SER A 16 -18.10 -5.63 18.33
CA SER A 16 -18.14 -4.29 17.71
C SER A 16 -18.28 -4.40 16.19
N PRO A 17 -18.95 -3.42 15.53
CA PRO A 17 -19.07 -3.39 14.08
C PRO A 17 -17.72 -3.52 13.41
N GLN A 18 -17.60 -4.46 12.45
CA GLN A 18 -16.35 -4.70 11.71
C GLN A 18 -16.12 -3.70 10.57
N GLN A 19 -17.11 -2.85 10.29
CA GLN A 19 -17.01 -1.84 9.25
C GLN A 19 -16.06 -0.71 9.65
N THR A 20 -15.41 -0.14 8.65
CA THR A 20 -14.56 1.04 8.80
C THR A 20 -15.39 2.27 9.20
N THR A 21 -14.85 3.08 10.08
CA THR A 21 -15.48 4.33 10.54
C THR A 21 -15.18 5.50 9.61
N PHE A 22 -15.98 6.57 9.69
CA PHE A 22 -15.73 7.81 8.92
C PHE A 22 -14.38 8.45 9.25
N LEU A 23 -13.89 8.35 10.48
CA LEU A 23 -12.57 8.84 10.85
C LEU A 23 -11.46 8.10 10.10
N GLU A 24 -11.59 6.80 9.96
CA GLU A 24 -10.62 5.96 9.26
C GLU A 24 -10.63 6.24 7.76
N LEU A 25 -11.82 6.46 7.17
CA LEU A 25 -11.96 6.89 5.78
C LEU A 25 -11.31 8.27 5.58
N PHE A 26 -11.53 9.20 6.49
CA PHE A 26 -10.94 10.53 6.45
C PHE A 26 -9.41 10.48 6.56
N PHE A 27 -8.89 9.62 7.43
CA PHE A 27 -7.45 9.35 7.51
C PHE A 27 -6.89 8.80 6.19
N ASP A 28 -7.59 7.87 5.56
CA ASP A 28 -7.14 7.24 4.31
C ASP A 28 -7.11 8.23 3.14
N LEU A 29 -7.97 9.26 3.12
CA LEU A 29 -7.95 10.30 2.09
C LEU A 29 -6.61 11.06 2.05
N ALA A 30 -5.91 11.21 3.19
CA ALA A 30 -4.58 11.81 3.22
C ALA A 30 -3.57 11.04 2.36
N PHE A 31 -3.76 9.74 2.20
CA PHE A 31 -2.87 8.90 1.39
C PHE A 31 -3.06 9.07 -0.12
N ILE A 32 -4.18 9.62 -0.62
CA ILE A 32 -4.31 10.02 -2.02
C ILE A 32 -3.20 11.02 -2.34
N PHE A 33 -3.06 12.07 -1.52
CA PHE A 33 -2.01 13.08 -1.70
C PHE A 33 -0.60 12.48 -1.59
N VAL A 34 -0.39 11.57 -0.62
CA VAL A 34 0.91 10.88 -0.44
C VAL A 34 1.28 10.06 -1.66
N ILE A 35 0.36 9.24 -2.16
CA ILE A 35 0.57 8.38 -3.32
C ILE A 35 0.84 9.25 -4.55
N GLN A 36 0.05 10.29 -4.78
CA GLN A 36 0.23 11.22 -5.89
C GLN A 36 1.62 11.90 -5.87
N ARG A 37 2.12 12.30 -4.69
CA ARG A 37 3.48 12.87 -4.59
C ARG A 37 4.57 11.86 -4.92
N ILE A 38 4.32 10.58 -4.73
CA ILE A 38 5.23 9.49 -5.07
C ILE A 38 5.16 9.20 -6.56
N THR A 39 3.97 9.11 -7.16
CA THR A 39 3.80 8.88 -8.61
C THR A 39 4.45 9.99 -9.40
N LEU A 40 4.13 11.26 -9.12
CA LEU A 40 4.73 12.43 -9.77
C LEU A 40 6.26 12.41 -9.71
N ARG A 41 6.84 12.09 -8.53
CA ARG A 41 8.30 12.01 -8.39
C ARG A 41 8.93 10.96 -9.30
N ILE A 42 8.28 9.80 -9.46
CA ILE A 42 8.80 8.73 -10.31
C ILE A 42 8.62 9.11 -11.78
N THR A 43 7.46 9.64 -12.14
CA THR A 43 7.13 10.09 -13.49
C THR A 43 8.11 11.15 -13.98
N GLU A 44 8.39 12.19 -13.17
CA GLU A 44 9.40 13.20 -13.47
C GLU A 44 10.77 12.59 -13.79
N ARG A 45 11.19 11.57 -13.03
CA ARG A 45 12.47 10.90 -13.25
C ARG A 45 12.48 10.03 -14.49
N LEU A 46 11.39 9.30 -14.75
CA LEU A 46 11.25 8.43 -15.91
C LEU A 46 11.01 9.21 -17.21
N SER A 47 10.67 10.49 -17.14
CA SER A 47 10.58 11.39 -18.28
C SER A 47 11.97 11.81 -18.81
N TRP A 48 13.06 11.59 -18.02
CA TRP A 48 14.42 11.89 -18.44
C TRP A 48 15.01 10.73 -19.23
N PRO A 49 15.40 10.93 -20.52
CA PRO A 49 15.90 9.84 -21.38
C PRO A 49 17.07 9.06 -20.77
N GLY A 50 18.02 9.76 -20.11
CA GLY A 50 19.18 9.14 -19.47
C GLY A 50 18.83 8.16 -18.32
N VAL A 51 17.65 8.30 -17.70
CA VAL A 51 17.16 7.37 -16.68
C VAL A 51 16.32 6.28 -17.32
N ALA A 52 15.44 6.64 -18.25
CA ALA A 52 14.46 5.74 -18.84
C ALA A 52 15.05 4.69 -19.79
N HIS A 53 16.22 4.95 -20.40
CA HIS A 53 16.90 4.01 -21.31
C HIS A 53 17.89 3.05 -20.63
N GLY A 54 18.23 3.26 -19.36
CA GLY A 54 19.33 2.53 -18.74
C GLY A 54 19.01 1.89 -17.40
N TRP A 55 20.01 1.18 -16.87
CA TRP A 55 20.00 0.58 -15.53
C TRP A 55 19.84 1.61 -14.39
N HIS A 56 19.92 2.90 -14.68
CA HIS A 56 19.72 3.99 -13.71
C HIS A 56 18.30 4.05 -13.15
N ALA A 57 17.31 3.47 -13.83
CA ALA A 57 15.96 3.34 -13.33
C ALA A 57 15.89 2.42 -12.09
N VAL A 58 16.74 1.39 -11.99
CA VAL A 58 16.71 0.42 -10.89
C VAL A 58 17.06 1.05 -9.53
N PRO A 59 18.18 1.80 -9.37
CA PRO A 59 18.44 2.51 -8.12
C PRO A 59 17.38 3.56 -7.79
N ALA A 60 16.78 4.22 -8.79
CA ALA A 60 15.72 5.18 -8.59
C ALA A 60 14.45 4.51 -8.01
N ALA A 61 14.06 3.35 -8.56
CA ALA A 61 12.96 2.54 -8.06
C ALA A 61 13.24 2.04 -6.63
N GLY A 62 14.45 1.53 -6.36
CA GLY A 62 14.85 1.09 -5.02
C GLY A 62 14.78 2.22 -3.98
N LYS A 63 15.23 3.42 -4.32
CA LYS A 63 15.09 4.61 -3.45
C LYS A 63 13.63 4.98 -3.19
N THR A 64 12.77 4.85 -4.20
CA THR A 64 11.34 5.13 -4.03
C THR A 64 10.67 4.08 -3.16
N LEU A 65 10.95 2.79 -3.35
CA LEU A 65 10.48 1.73 -2.48
C LEU A 65 10.91 1.96 -1.03
N LEU A 66 12.16 2.41 -0.81
CA LEU A 66 12.65 2.76 0.52
C LEU A 66 11.84 3.90 1.17
N LEU A 67 11.38 4.89 0.40
CA LEU A 67 10.50 5.96 0.90
C LEU A 67 9.05 5.51 1.12
N LEU A 68 8.59 4.51 0.38
CA LEU A 68 7.26 3.91 0.59
C LEU A 68 7.18 3.13 1.91
N MET A 69 8.26 2.50 2.36
CA MET A 69 8.26 1.69 3.57
C MET A 69 7.78 2.44 4.83
N PRO A 70 8.30 3.62 5.21
CA PRO A 70 7.77 4.35 6.35
C PRO A 70 6.32 4.77 6.19
N LEU A 71 5.87 5.11 5.00
CA LEU A 71 4.47 5.48 4.74
C LEU A 71 3.53 4.29 4.92
N THR A 72 3.90 3.11 4.39
CA THR A 72 3.13 1.86 4.61
C THR A 72 3.16 1.42 6.07
N CYS A 73 4.27 1.66 6.79
CA CYS A 73 4.38 1.41 8.22
C CYS A 73 3.39 2.29 9.02
N VAL A 74 3.35 3.61 8.74
CA VAL A 74 2.41 4.53 9.39
C VAL A 74 0.96 4.09 9.16
N TRP A 75 0.59 3.81 7.92
CA TRP A 75 -0.77 3.35 7.61
C TRP A 75 -1.13 2.06 8.33
N THR A 76 -0.25 1.06 8.27
CA THR A 76 -0.47 -0.26 8.90
C THR A 76 -0.67 -0.12 10.41
N LEU A 77 0.15 0.70 11.07
CA LEU A 77 0.05 0.91 12.51
C LEU A 77 -1.17 1.75 12.91
N ALA A 78 -1.59 2.70 12.06
CA ALA A 78 -2.85 3.40 12.25
C ALA A 78 -4.05 2.44 12.12
N ALA A 79 -4.07 1.58 11.11
CA ALA A 79 -5.09 0.55 10.94
C ALA A 79 -5.12 -0.44 12.14
N TRP A 80 -3.95 -0.85 12.64
CA TRP A 80 -3.87 -1.70 13.84
C TRP A 80 -4.31 -0.96 15.11
N THR A 81 -4.04 0.33 15.21
CA THR A 81 -4.50 1.16 16.34
C THR A 81 -6.03 1.19 16.38
N THR A 82 -6.70 1.46 15.26
CA THR A 82 -8.17 1.49 15.19
C THR A 82 -8.82 0.09 15.22
N ALA A 83 -8.07 -0.96 14.89
CA ALA A 83 -8.51 -2.34 15.08
C ALA A 83 -8.52 -2.77 16.55
N LYS A 84 -7.57 -2.26 17.36
CA LYS A 84 -7.46 -2.56 18.80
C LYS A 84 -8.28 -1.62 19.67
N TYR A 85 -8.30 -0.33 19.33
CA TYR A 85 -8.91 0.73 20.13
C TYR A 85 -10.11 1.33 19.41
N ASP A 86 -11.16 1.65 20.14
CA ASP A 86 -12.40 2.20 19.57
C ASP A 86 -12.16 3.61 18.99
N PRO A 87 -12.24 3.80 17.66
CA PRO A 87 -12.00 5.08 17.00
C PRO A 87 -13.07 6.14 17.30
N ARG A 88 -14.14 5.79 18.02
CA ARG A 88 -15.16 6.74 18.50
C ARG A 88 -14.73 7.47 19.77
N ARG A 89 -13.64 7.04 20.42
CA ARG A 89 -13.13 7.64 21.65
C ARG A 89 -12.19 8.80 21.32
N LEU A 90 -12.42 9.96 21.97
CA LEU A 90 -11.64 11.18 21.73
C LEU A 90 -10.11 10.99 21.78
N PRO A 91 -9.52 10.25 22.76
CA PRO A 91 -8.08 10.03 22.77
C PRO A 91 -7.58 9.27 21.53
N VAL A 92 -8.35 8.30 21.04
CA VAL A 92 -8.01 7.52 19.83
C VAL A 92 -8.16 8.41 18.59
N GLN A 93 -9.22 9.23 18.53
CA GLN A 93 -9.40 10.22 17.46
C GLN A 93 -8.22 11.18 17.40
N ALA A 94 -7.79 11.73 18.53
CA ALA A 94 -6.65 12.63 18.59
C ALA A 94 -5.36 11.98 18.05
N VAL A 95 -5.09 10.72 18.40
CA VAL A 95 -3.95 9.96 17.86
C VAL A 95 -4.04 9.83 16.34
N ILE A 96 -5.19 9.47 15.79
CA ILE A 96 -5.36 9.28 14.35
C ILE A 96 -5.28 10.61 13.59
N ILE A 97 -5.92 11.68 14.09
CA ILE A 97 -5.88 13.02 13.46
C ILE A 97 -4.46 13.58 13.49
N THR A 98 -3.73 13.45 14.61
CA THR A 98 -2.34 13.91 14.69
C THR A 98 -1.43 13.10 13.75
N THR A 99 -1.65 11.78 13.65
CA THR A 99 -0.95 10.93 12.69
C THR A 99 -1.23 11.38 11.25
N MET A 100 -2.49 11.65 10.91
CA MET A 100 -2.90 12.16 9.60
C MET A 100 -2.21 13.48 9.25
N PHE A 101 -2.18 14.43 10.19
CA PHE A 101 -1.48 15.70 10.00
C PHE A 101 0.00 15.49 9.69
N GLY A 102 0.68 14.62 10.44
CA GLY A 102 2.08 14.29 10.18
C GLY A 102 2.30 13.60 8.82
N VAL A 103 1.37 12.73 8.40
CA VAL A 103 1.38 12.08 7.08
C VAL A 103 1.28 13.10 5.94
N LEU A 104 0.53 14.19 6.12
CA LEU A 104 0.44 15.27 5.11
C LEU A 104 1.72 16.11 5.02
N ILE A 105 2.54 16.15 6.08
CA ILE A 105 3.83 16.87 6.08
C ILE A 105 4.93 16.05 5.41
N MET A 106 4.97 14.72 5.61
CA MET A 106 6.04 13.84 5.08
C MET A 106 6.30 14.01 3.58
N PRO A 107 5.28 14.13 2.70
CA PRO A 107 5.47 14.29 1.26
C PRO A 107 6.23 15.55 0.85
N ALA A 108 6.28 16.58 1.68
CA ALA A 108 7.06 17.79 1.41
C ALA A 108 8.57 17.48 1.25
N GLY A 109 9.08 16.49 1.98
CA GLY A 109 10.46 16.03 1.87
C GLY A 109 10.72 15.05 0.72
N LEU A 110 9.68 14.43 0.12
CA LEU A 110 9.86 13.36 -0.86
C LEU A 110 10.70 13.75 -2.09
N PRO A 111 10.49 14.89 -2.76
CA PRO A 111 11.25 15.23 -3.97
C PRO A 111 12.76 15.30 -3.74
N THR A 112 13.16 15.78 -2.57
CA THR A 112 14.56 16.03 -2.21
C THR A 112 15.09 15.11 -1.10
N ALA A 113 14.36 14.06 -0.73
CA ALA A 113 14.68 13.18 0.39
C ALA A 113 16.12 12.63 0.38
N PHE A 114 16.65 12.31 -0.81
CA PHE A 114 18.04 11.84 -0.97
C PHE A 114 19.05 12.96 -1.25
N ARG A 115 18.64 14.24 -1.17
CA ARG A 115 19.48 15.43 -1.23
C ARG A 115 19.33 16.22 0.08
N ASP A 116 18.72 17.41 0.03
CA ASP A 116 18.63 18.32 1.18
C ASP A 116 17.35 18.12 2.02
N GLY A 117 16.35 17.43 1.49
CA GLY A 117 15.05 17.19 2.13
C GLY A 117 15.01 15.98 3.09
N GLY A 118 16.16 15.40 3.45
CA GLY A 118 16.20 14.22 4.29
C GLY A 118 15.48 14.40 5.64
N LEU A 119 15.75 15.52 6.33
CA LEU A 119 15.11 15.85 7.60
C LEU A 119 13.62 16.15 7.44
N ALA A 120 13.22 16.83 6.36
CA ALA A 120 11.81 17.13 6.10
C ALA A 120 10.96 15.85 5.94
N PHE A 121 11.57 14.74 5.51
CA PHE A 121 10.93 13.43 5.43
C PHE A 121 11.04 12.63 6.74
N ALA A 122 12.24 12.55 7.34
CA ALA A 122 12.50 11.67 8.47
C ALA A 122 11.91 12.19 9.78
N VAL A 123 11.96 13.51 10.05
CA VAL A 123 11.47 14.09 11.30
C VAL A 123 9.97 13.85 11.48
N PRO A 124 9.07 14.15 10.53
CA PRO A 124 7.65 13.85 10.67
C PRO A 124 7.41 12.36 10.91
N TYR A 125 8.10 11.46 10.21
CA TYR A 125 7.98 10.02 10.41
C TYR A 125 8.30 9.61 11.86
N VAL A 126 9.46 10.05 12.37
CA VAL A 126 9.89 9.72 13.73
C VAL A 126 8.92 10.28 14.78
N VAL A 127 8.49 11.54 14.60
CA VAL A 127 7.51 12.19 15.49
C VAL A 127 6.18 11.45 15.50
N ILE A 128 5.66 11.04 14.33
CA ILE A 128 4.43 10.25 14.23
C ILE A 128 4.56 8.96 15.04
N GLN A 129 5.61 8.18 14.79
CA GLN A 129 5.74 6.84 15.37
C GLN A 129 6.03 6.87 16.88
N THR A 130 6.97 7.71 17.31
CA THR A 130 7.29 7.87 18.74
C THR A 130 6.15 8.57 19.49
N GLY A 131 5.57 9.61 18.91
CA GLY A 131 4.44 10.34 19.50
C GLY A 131 3.21 9.47 19.68
N ARG A 132 2.83 8.69 18.64
CA ARG A 132 1.73 7.71 18.74
C ARG A 132 1.97 6.72 19.89
N ALA A 133 3.16 6.10 19.93
CA ALA A 133 3.49 5.12 20.97
C ALA A 133 3.51 5.75 22.37
N ALA A 134 4.05 6.96 22.50
CA ALA A 134 4.08 7.68 23.78
C ALA A 134 2.66 8.04 24.28
N VAL A 135 1.81 8.56 23.40
CA VAL A 135 0.42 8.88 23.76
C VAL A 135 -0.34 7.61 24.15
N LEU A 136 -0.20 6.52 23.40
CA LEU A 136 -0.80 5.23 23.74
C LEU A 136 -0.30 4.72 25.11
N MET A 137 0.99 4.84 25.39
CA MET A 137 1.56 4.46 26.69
C MET A 137 0.95 5.26 27.86
N ILE A 138 0.64 6.54 27.63
CA ILE A 138 0.04 7.42 28.66
C ILE A 138 -1.45 7.09 28.87
N ILE A 139 -2.24 6.97 27.80
CA ILE A 139 -3.69 6.74 27.92
C ILE A 139 -4.04 5.32 28.38
N LEU A 140 -3.13 4.35 28.16
CA LEU A 140 -3.27 2.96 28.60
C LEU A 140 -2.66 2.70 29.98
N ARG A 141 -2.35 3.75 30.77
CA ARG A 141 -1.69 3.62 32.07
C ARG A 141 -2.49 2.69 33.01
N GLY A 142 -1.78 1.68 33.53
CA GLY A 142 -2.37 0.67 34.42
C GLY A 142 -3.03 -0.52 33.72
N HIS A 143 -3.03 -0.56 32.39
CA HIS A 143 -3.50 -1.69 31.58
C HIS A 143 -2.30 -2.47 31.00
N GLU A 144 -2.45 -3.78 30.75
CA GLU A 144 -1.38 -4.64 30.20
C GLU A 144 -0.87 -4.14 28.82
N LEU A 145 -1.73 -3.56 28.00
CA LEU A 145 -1.38 -2.98 26.69
C LEU A 145 -0.43 -1.77 26.80
N GLN A 146 -0.29 -1.14 27.97
CA GLN A 146 0.71 -0.12 28.22
C GLN A 146 2.13 -0.65 27.93
N ARG A 147 2.39 -1.92 28.30
CA ARG A 147 3.70 -2.56 28.05
C ARG A 147 3.98 -2.70 26.57
N THR A 148 2.95 -3.00 25.75
CA THR A 148 3.09 -3.06 24.28
C THR A 148 3.44 -1.69 23.72
N ALA A 149 2.71 -0.64 24.12
CA ALA A 149 2.98 0.74 23.69
C ALA A 149 4.38 1.21 24.10
N GLY A 150 4.83 0.85 25.32
CA GLY A 150 6.19 1.15 25.77
C GLY A 150 7.27 0.45 24.95
N ARG A 151 7.06 -0.80 24.54
CA ARG A 151 7.97 -1.53 23.64
C ARG A 151 8.00 -0.92 22.25
N GLU A 152 6.84 -0.58 21.69
CA GLU A 152 6.74 0.15 20.41
C GLU A 152 7.55 1.46 20.50
N LEU A 153 7.40 2.22 21.58
CA LEU A 153 8.13 3.48 21.79
C LEU A 153 9.65 3.26 21.77
N VAL A 154 10.16 2.24 22.47
CA VAL A 154 11.61 1.94 22.48
C VAL A 154 12.11 1.61 21.08
N TRP A 155 11.42 0.72 20.36
CA TRP A 155 11.86 0.30 19.02
C TRP A 155 11.76 1.44 18.00
N PHE A 156 10.71 2.28 18.03
CA PHE A 156 10.61 3.45 17.16
C PHE A 156 11.60 4.56 17.55
N THR A 157 12.01 4.65 18.79
CA THR A 157 13.11 5.56 19.17
C THR A 157 14.44 5.08 18.61
N LEU A 158 14.72 3.76 18.71
CA LEU A 158 15.95 3.18 18.14
C LEU A 158 16.00 3.31 16.61
N SER A 159 14.92 2.97 15.92
CA SER A 159 14.86 3.17 14.47
C SER A 159 14.89 4.65 14.08
N GLY A 160 14.27 5.51 14.90
CA GLY A 160 14.28 6.97 14.75
C GLY A 160 15.67 7.57 14.74
N ILE A 161 16.58 7.03 15.57
CA ILE A 161 18.01 7.43 15.53
C ILE A 161 18.60 7.14 14.16
N LEU A 162 18.31 5.96 13.57
CA LEU A 162 18.80 5.57 12.23
C LEU A 162 18.19 6.45 11.13
N TRP A 163 16.89 6.77 11.23
CA TRP A 163 16.21 7.65 10.27
C TRP A 163 16.78 9.07 10.32
N ILE A 164 16.99 9.66 11.50
CA ILE A 164 17.55 11.01 11.66
C ILE A 164 19.03 11.04 11.28
N ALA A 165 19.85 10.07 11.73
CA ALA A 165 21.25 9.97 11.35
C ALA A 165 21.39 9.83 9.83
N GLY A 166 20.56 9.01 9.18
CA GLY A 166 20.52 8.91 7.73
C GLY A 166 20.16 10.23 7.05
N ALA A 167 19.22 11.00 7.62
CA ALA A 167 18.81 12.29 7.10
C ALA A 167 19.94 13.36 7.16
N LEU A 168 20.84 13.24 8.13
CA LEU A 168 21.99 14.12 8.31
C LEU A 168 23.19 13.72 7.44
N THR A 169 23.18 12.53 6.83
CA THR A 169 24.24 12.03 5.94
C THR A 169 23.84 12.13 4.48
N HIS A 170 24.72 11.75 3.55
CA HIS A 170 24.49 11.81 2.10
C HIS A 170 24.88 10.48 1.41
N GLY A 171 24.46 10.33 0.16
CA GLY A 171 24.89 9.23 -0.71
C GLY A 171 24.52 7.83 -0.19
N GLY A 172 25.44 6.89 -0.25
CA GLY A 172 25.23 5.50 0.17
C GLY A 172 24.98 5.35 1.66
N THR A 173 25.63 6.16 2.50
CA THR A 173 25.46 6.12 3.97
C THR A 173 24.00 6.39 4.36
N ARG A 174 23.37 7.41 3.76
CA ARG A 174 21.92 7.68 3.98
C ARG A 174 21.06 6.48 3.62
N VAL A 175 21.30 5.90 2.44
CA VAL A 175 20.53 4.75 1.96
C VAL A 175 20.67 3.56 2.93
N THR A 176 21.91 3.26 3.36
CA THR A 176 22.17 2.16 4.31
C THR A 176 21.48 2.39 5.65
N LEU A 177 21.62 3.59 6.23
CA LEU A 177 20.97 3.91 7.51
C LEU A 177 19.44 3.84 7.44
N TRP A 178 18.85 4.30 6.35
CA TRP A 178 17.40 4.22 6.13
C TRP A 178 16.93 2.79 5.89
N ILE A 179 17.72 1.94 5.19
CA ILE A 179 17.44 0.51 5.08
C ILE A 179 17.48 -0.15 6.47
N CYS A 180 18.48 0.16 7.28
CA CYS A 180 18.57 -0.36 8.66
C CYS A 180 17.40 0.14 9.52
N GLY A 181 17.00 1.40 9.39
CA GLY A 181 15.82 1.96 10.08
C GLY A 181 14.53 1.23 9.70
N ALA A 182 14.27 1.10 8.41
CA ALA A 182 13.12 0.36 7.90
C ALA A 182 13.14 -1.12 8.34
N ALA A 183 14.28 -1.80 8.23
CA ALA A 183 14.43 -3.18 8.68
C ALA A 183 14.13 -3.31 10.19
N THR A 184 14.59 -2.35 11.00
CA THR A 184 14.29 -2.31 12.45
C THR A 184 12.80 -2.20 12.69
N ASP A 185 12.10 -1.29 12.01
CA ASP A 185 10.66 -1.08 12.17
C ASP A 185 9.85 -2.34 11.82
N TYR A 186 10.14 -2.94 10.66
CA TYR A 186 9.39 -4.12 10.18
C TYR A 186 9.74 -5.40 10.93
N LEU A 187 11.01 -5.62 11.27
CA LEU A 187 11.44 -6.79 12.03
C LEU A 187 10.91 -6.74 13.47
N ALA A 188 10.98 -5.57 14.14
CA ALA A 188 10.43 -5.41 15.47
C ALA A 188 8.93 -5.69 15.51
N ALA A 189 8.16 -5.16 14.54
CA ALA A 189 6.74 -5.43 14.40
C ALA A 189 6.45 -6.92 14.13
N ARG A 190 7.22 -7.57 13.23
CA ARG A 190 7.08 -8.99 12.91
C ARG A 190 7.38 -9.90 14.09
N LEU A 191 8.37 -9.55 14.92
CA LEU A 191 8.79 -10.29 16.09
C LEU A 191 7.95 -9.99 17.34
N GLY A 192 6.95 -9.11 17.25
CA GLY A 192 6.06 -8.75 18.35
C GLY A 192 6.74 -7.88 19.40
N TRP A 193 7.57 -6.93 18.96
CA TRP A 193 8.23 -5.93 19.81
C TRP A 193 9.03 -6.59 20.93
N PRO A 194 10.08 -7.38 20.63
CA PRO A 194 10.81 -8.14 21.63
C PRO A 194 11.44 -7.23 22.68
N ALA A 195 11.45 -7.69 23.93
CA ALA A 195 12.11 -6.99 25.02
C ALA A 195 13.00 -7.96 25.82
N PRO A 196 14.19 -7.54 26.26
CA PRO A 196 15.08 -8.36 27.09
C PRO A 196 14.33 -8.89 28.32
N ARG A 197 14.51 -10.16 28.63
CA ARG A 197 13.89 -10.87 29.79
C ARG A 197 12.37 -11.02 29.77
N HIS A 198 11.63 -10.41 28.80
CA HIS A 198 10.17 -10.42 28.76
C HIS A 198 9.62 -11.06 27.49
N GLY A 199 10.45 -11.62 26.62
CA GLY A 199 10.05 -12.26 25.35
C GLY A 199 9.37 -11.31 24.36
N SER A 200 8.63 -11.86 23.42
CA SER A 200 7.82 -11.11 22.43
C SER A 200 6.35 -11.10 22.85
N LEU A 201 5.64 -10.03 22.49
CA LEU A 201 4.18 -9.97 22.64
C LEU A 201 3.55 -10.39 21.32
N ARG A 202 2.78 -11.47 21.31
CA ARG A 202 2.00 -11.84 20.11
C ARG A 202 0.92 -10.79 19.89
N VAL A 203 0.95 -10.16 18.71
CA VAL A 203 -0.07 -9.19 18.32
C VAL A 203 -1.26 -9.98 17.77
N THR A 204 -2.32 -10.12 18.56
CA THR A 204 -3.54 -10.86 18.21
C THR A 204 -4.56 -10.01 17.46
N ALA A 205 -4.15 -8.87 16.85
CA ALA A 205 -5.07 -7.94 16.21
C ALA A 205 -5.96 -8.60 15.14
N TRP A 206 -5.41 -9.53 14.36
CA TRP A 206 -6.16 -10.27 13.35
C TRP A 206 -7.17 -11.26 13.93
N ALA A 207 -6.87 -11.87 15.07
CA ALA A 207 -7.78 -12.78 15.73
C ALA A 207 -9.01 -12.06 16.32
N VAL A 208 -8.82 -10.82 16.78
CA VAL A 208 -9.89 -10.02 17.42
C VAL A 208 -10.65 -9.17 16.40
N ALA A 209 -9.98 -8.63 15.40
CA ALA A 209 -10.51 -7.64 14.46
C ALA A 209 -10.16 -7.96 12.99
N GLY A 210 -10.07 -9.24 12.63
CA GLY A 210 -9.69 -9.66 11.28
C GLY A 210 -10.63 -9.15 10.20
N GLY A 211 -11.94 -9.16 10.45
CA GLY A 211 -12.95 -8.59 9.54
C GLY A 211 -12.76 -7.08 9.34
N HIS A 212 -12.52 -6.34 10.41
CA HIS A 212 -12.25 -4.89 10.34
C HIS A 212 -10.96 -4.59 9.56
N LEU A 213 -9.88 -5.32 9.81
CA LEU A 213 -8.64 -5.15 9.07
C LEU A 213 -8.80 -5.50 7.58
N ALA A 214 -9.54 -6.57 7.26
CA ALA A 214 -9.88 -6.91 5.87
C ALA A 214 -10.65 -5.77 5.18
N ASP A 215 -11.60 -5.14 5.88
CA ASP A 215 -12.34 -3.97 5.38
C ASP A 215 -11.41 -2.77 5.16
N ARG A 216 -10.49 -2.50 6.11
CA ARG A 216 -9.49 -1.43 5.98
C ARG A 216 -8.61 -1.61 4.75
N TYR A 217 -8.04 -2.81 4.51
CA TYR A 217 -7.22 -3.08 3.33
C TYR A 217 -8.02 -2.94 2.03
N ARG A 218 -9.27 -3.41 2.00
CA ARG A 218 -10.17 -3.25 0.86
C ARG A 218 -10.40 -1.77 0.52
N GLN A 219 -10.63 -0.94 1.53
CA GLN A 219 -10.85 0.50 1.34
C GLN A 219 -9.58 1.23 0.93
N PHE A 220 -8.44 0.87 1.50
CA PHE A 220 -7.17 1.47 1.08
C PHE A 220 -6.82 1.14 -0.38
N LEU A 221 -7.20 -0.04 -0.87
CA LEU A 221 -7.09 -0.37 -2.29
C LEU A 221 -8.00 0.52 -3.15
N LEU A 222 -9.23 0.85 -2.68
CA LEU A 222 -10.08 1.84 -3.36
C LEU A 222 -9.45 3.24 -3.38
N ILE A 223 -8.79 3.65 -2.31
CA ILE A 223 -8.05 4.92 -2.23
C ILE A 223 -6.92 4.96 -3.27
N ALA A 224 -6.16 3.87 -3.42
CA ALA A 224 -5.11 3.78 -4.43
C ALA A 224 -5.68 3.83 -5.87
N LEU A 225 -6.83 3.18 -6.12
CA LEU A 225 -7.53 3.30 -7.40
C LEU A 225 -8.07 4.71 -7.63
N GLY A 226 -8.57 5.37 -6.58
CA GLY A 226 -9.02 6.76 -6.63
C GLY A 226 -7.89 7.72 -7.00
N GLU A 227 -6.70 7.50 -6.49
CA GLU A 227 -5.51 8.26 -6.89
C GLU A 227 -5.18 8.05 -8.38
N SER A 228 -5.23 6.80 -8.86
CA SER A 228 -5.03 6.51 -10.29
C SER A 228 -6.03 7.25 -11.19
N VAL A 229 -7.30 7.42 -10.76
CA VAL A 229 -8.30 8.23 -11.48
C VAL A 229 -7.94 9.72 -11.44
N VAL A 230 -7.48 10.22 -10.30
CA VAL A 230 -7.04 11.63 -10.16
C VAL A 230 -5.84 11.91 -11.06
N ALA A 231 -4.84 11.02 -11.08
CA ALA A 231 -3.67 11.13 -11.94
C ALA A 231 -4.06 11.21 -13.43
N LEU A 232 -4.94 10.29 -13.88
CA LEU A 232 -5.49 10.31 -15.24
C LEU A 232 -6.16 11.65 -15.59
N ALA A 233 -7.03 12.13 -14.69
CA ALA A 233 -7.79 13.36 -14.93
C ALA A 233 -6.90 14.60 -14.98
N LEU A 234 -5.91 14.68 -14.10
CA LEU A 234 -4.95 15.80 -14.07
C LEU A 234 -4.12 15.84 -15.35
N GLU A 235 -3.52 14.73 -15.76
CA GLU A 235 -2.71 14.68 -16.98
C GLU A 235 -3.53 15.05 -18.24
N TYR A 236 -4.76 14.52 -18.34
CA TYR A 236 -5.62 14.80 -19.48
C TYR A 236 -6.07 16.28 -19.50
N THR A 237 -6.45 16.86 -18.35
CA THR A 237 -6.94 18.25 -18.27
C THR A 237 -5.83 19.28 -18.47
N MET A 238 -4.56 18.90 -18.28
CA MET A 238 -3.40 19.76 -18.54
C MET A 238 -2.86 19.63 -19.97
N GLY A 239 -3.39 18.67 -20.76
CA GLY A 239 -2.93 18.35 -22.11
C GLY A 239 -3.64 19.14 -23.22
N LEU A 240 -3.33 18.77 -24.48
CA LEU A 240 -3.83 19.46 -25.69
C LEU A 240 -5.17 18.92 -26.20
N TYR A 241 -5.77 17.93 -25.55
CA TYR A 241 -7.04 17.29 -25.94
C TYR A 241 -7.05 16.74 -27.38
N ASP A 242 -5.91 16.30 -27.89
CA ASP A 242 -5.82 15.62 -29.17
C ASP A 242 -6.41 14.20 -29.13
N VAL A 243 -6.58 13.58 -30.31
CA VAL A 243 -7.20 12.25 -30.42
C VAL A 243 -6.36 11.18 -29.74
N GLU A 244 -5.05 11.26 -29.82
CA GLU A 244 -4.10 10.31 -29.28
C GLU A 244 -4.08 10.36 -27.74
N SER A 245 -4.02 11.55 -27.15
CA SER A 245 -4.09 11.74 -25.70
C SER A 245 -5.46 11.35 -25.15
N THR A 246 -6.54 11.63 -25.90
CA THR A 246 -7.89 11.20 -25.54
C THR A 246 -8.00 9.66 -25.56
N ALA A 247 -7.43 9.01 -26.57
CA ALA A 247 -7.38 7.54 -26.63
C ALA A 247 -6.58 6.96 -25.45
N ALA A 248 -5.43 7.55 -25.13
CA ALA A 248 -4.61 7.15 -23.97
C ALA A 248 -5.38 7.30 -22.66
N PHE A 249 -6.10 8.41 -22.47
CA PHE A 249 -6.96 8.64 -21.30
C PHE A 249 -8.07 7.58 -21.18
N VAL A 250 -8.78 7.27 -22.27
CA VAL A 250 -9.85 6.26 -22.29
C VAL A 250 -9.29 4.87 -21.96
N ILE A 251 -8.14 4.49 -22.54
CA ILE A 251 -7.45 3.23 -22.23
C ILE A 251 -7.02 3.16 -20.75
N GLY A 252 -6.45 4.25 -20.24
CA GLY A 252 -6.04 4.36 -18.84
C GLY A 252 -7.23 4.22 -17.89
N PHE A 253 -8.34 4.91 -18.17
CA PHE A 253 -9.57 4.79 -17.39
C PHE A 253 -10.13 3.34 -17.44
N ALA A 254 -10.19 2.75 -18.63
CA ALA A 254 -10.61 1.34 -18.79
C ALA A 254 -9.70 0.40 -17.99
N THR A 255 -8.38 0.63 -18.00
CA THR A 255 -7.41 -0.13 -17.19
C THR A 255 -7.74 -0.04 -15.69
N THR A 256 -7.97 1.16 -15.16
CA THR A 256 -8.32 1.37 -13.76
C THR A 256 -9.64 0.69 -13.39
N VAL A 257 -10.65 0.77 -14.26
CA VAL A 257 -11.94 0.05 -14.08
C VAL A 257 -11.74 -1.47 -14.10
N LEU A 258 -10.85 -2.00 -14.94
CA LEU A 258 -10.53 -3.43 -14.98
C LEU A 258 -9.81 -3.90 -13.72
N LEU A 259 -8.87 -3.11 -13.17
CA LEU A 259 -8.24 -3.39 -11.88
C LEU A 259 -9.30 -3.47 -10.78
N TRP A 260 -10.17 -2.46 -10.69
CA TRP A 260 -11.31 -2.47 -9.77
C TRP A 260 -12.18 -3.72 -9.95
N ARG A 261 -12.55 -4.04 -11.18
CA ARG A 261 -13.41 -5.19 -11.52
C ARG A 261 -12.78 -6.52 -11.11
N ILE A 262 -11.49 -6.72 -11.38
CA ILE A 262 -10.75 -7.94 -11.04
C ILE A 262 -10.68 -8.14 -9.51
N TYR A 263 -10.57 -7.07 -8.73
CA TYR A 263 -10.53 -7.16 -7.27
C TYR A 263 -11.90 -7.46 -6.68
N PHE A 264 -12.90 -6.63 -7.00
CA PHE A 264 -14.23 -6.69 -6.37
C PHE A 264 -15.10 -7.84 -6.86
N TYR A 265 -14.68 -8.53 -7.91
CA TYR A 265 -15.40 -9.69 -8.37
C TYR A 265 -15.14 -10.90 -7.46
N ARG A 266 -16.15 -11.28 -6.67
CA ARG A 266 -16.25 -12.46 -5.80
C ARG A 266 -15.27 -12.56 -4.60
N ALA A 267 -13.97 -12.43 -4.76
CA ALA A 267 -13.02 -12.76 -3.69
C ALA A 267 -12.69 -11.59 -2.74
N GLY A 268 -12.85 -10.34 -3.16
CA GLY A 268 -12.65 -9.19 -2.27
C GLY A 268 -13.63 -9.13 -1.11
N GLN A 269 -14.80 -9.79 -1.24
CA GLN A 269 -15.83 -9.82 -0.20
C GLN A 269 -15.65 -10.99 0.79
N ILE A 270 -14.94 -12.05 0.41
CA ILE A 270 -14.86 -13.31 1.16
C ILE A 270 -13.66 -13.33 2.14
N LEU A 271 -12.77 -12.33 2.09
CA LEU A 271 -11.57 -12.32 2.94
C LEU A 271 -11.90 -12.33 4.43
N ALA A 272 -12.90 -11.57 4.87
CA ALA A 272 -13.32 -11.54 6.26
C ALA A 272 -13.80 -12.92 6.74
N ASP A 273 -14.59 -13.60 5.91
CA ASP A 273 -15.09 -14.94 6.19
C ASP A 273 -13.95 -15.97 6.19
N ALA A 274 -12.98 -15.83 5.27
CA ALA A 274 -11.80 -16.69 5.22
C ALA A 274 -10.93 -16.55 6.49
N ILE A 275 -10.74 -15.32 6.99
CA ILE A 275 -10.01 -15.06 8.23
C ILE A 275 -10.75 -15.67 9.43
N ALA A 276 -12.08 -15.50 9.49
CA ALA A 276 -12.90 -16.04 10.57
C ALA A 276 -12.92 -17.58 10.58
N ALA A 277 -12.91 -18.22 9.41
CA ALA A 277 -12.89 -19.67 9.26
C ALA A 277 -11.48 -20.29 9.43
N SER A 278 -10.43 -19.48 9.48
CA SER A 278 -9.04 -19.96 9.54
C SER A 278 -8.69 -20.48 10.93
N LYS A 279 -7.92 -21.59 11.00
CA LYS A 279 -7.29 -22.08 12.24
C LYS A 279 -6.19 -21.13 12.76
N ASN A 280 -5.62 -20.29 11.89
CA ASN A 280 -4.63 -19.29 12.24
C ASN A 280 -4.96 -17.93 11.58
N PRO A 281 -5.95 -17.19 12.14
CA PRO A 281 -6.40 -15.91 11.59
C PRO A 281 -5.27 -14.87 11.47
N GLU A 282 -4.31 -14.92 12.39
CA GLU A 282 -3.17 -13.99 12.39
C GLU A 282 -2.24 -14.22 11.20
N HIS A 283 -1.91 -15.48 10.91
CA HIS A 283 -1.07 -15.81 9.74
C HIS A 283 -1.79 -15.45 8.44
N LEU A 284 -3.04 -15.88 8.29
CA LEU A 284 -3.85 -15.61 7.10
C LEU A 284 -3.98 -14.10 6.85
N GLY A 285 -4.29 -13.34 7.88
CA GLY A 285 -4.42 -11.88 7.81
C GLY A 285 -3.12 -11.20 7.38
N ARG A 286 -1.97 -11.61 7.91
CA ARG A 286 -0.66 -11.05 7.49
C ARG A 286 -0.34 -11.35 6.03
N VAL A 287 -0.62 -12.58 5.57
CA VAL A 287 -0.37 -12.96 4.17
C VAL A 287 -1.34 -12.23 3.24
N ALA A 288 -2.60 -12.08 3.64
CA ALA A 288 -3.58 -11.27 2.92
C ALA A 288 -3.17 -9.78 2.84
N ALA A 289 -2.64 -9.23 3.94
CA ALA A 289 -2.11 -7.86 3.97
C ALA A 289 -0.96 -7.68 2.96
N LEU A 290 -0.04 -8.65 2.88
CA LEU A 290 1.03 -8.64 1.88
C LEU A 290 0.48 -8.64 0.45
N ALA A 291 -0.54 -9.46 0.17
CA ALA A 291 -1.21 -9.48 -1.12
C ALA A 291 -1.80 -8.11 -1.49
N HIS A 292 -2.41 -7.41 -0.53
CA HIS A 292 -2.95 -6.06 -0.75
C HIS A 292 -1.83 -5.04 -1.02
N TRP A 293 -0.73 -5.08 -0.28
CA TRP A 293 0.41 -4.19 -0.55
C TRP A 293 1.01 -4.41 -1.93
N ILE A 294 1.10 -5.67 -2.41
CA ILE A 294 1.54 -5.99 -3.77
C ILE A 294 0.56 -5.40 -4.80
N MET A 295 -0.76 -5.53 -4.59
CA MET A 295 -1.76 -4.94 -5.48
C MET A 295 -1.72 -3.41 -5.49
N ILE A 296 -1.60 -2.78 -4.32
CA ILE A 296 -1.51 -1.32 -4.19
C ILE A 296 -0.26 -0.80 -4.90
N LEU A 297 0.89 -1.46 -4.75
CA LEU A 297 2.10 -1.13 -5.50
C LEU A 297 1.88 -1.28 -7.00
N GLY A 298 1.18 -2.32 -7.44
CA GLY A 298 0.78 -2.51 -8.84
C GLY A 298 -0.07 -1.36 -9.36
N ILE A 299 -1.04 -0.86 -8.56
CA ILE A 299 -1.88 0.30 -8.91
C ILE A 299 -1.03 1.57 -9.03
N ILE A 300 -0.14 1.83 -8.06
CA ILE A 300 0.76 2.99 -8.07
C ILE A 300 1.63 2.98 -9.32
N ILE A 301 2.22 1.83 -9.67
CA ILE A 301 3.05 1.69 -10.87
C ILE A 301 2.21 1.88 -12.13
N THR A 302 0.96 1.41 -12.16
CA THR A 302 0.04 1.63 -13.28
C THR A 302 -0.32 3.11 -13.42
N ALA A 303 -0.56 3.83 -12.32
CA ALA A 303 -0.81 5.28 -12.33
C ALA A 303 0.37 6.05 -12.92
N ILE A 304 1.62 5.69 -12.57
CA ILE A 304 2.82 6.25 -13.21
C ILE A 304 2.80 5.99 -14.71
N GLY A 305 2.39 4.80 -15.15
CA GLY A 305 2.22 4.49 -16.57
C GLY A 305 1.24 5.44 -17.26
N HIS A 306 0.13 5.77 -16.63
CA HIS A 306 -0.86 6.73 -17.17
C HIS A 306 -0.27 8.14 -17.27
N GLU A 307 0.44 8.62 -16.24
CA GLU A 307 1.11 9.93 -16.24
C GLU A 307 2.19 10.05 -17.35
N LEU A 308 2.82 8.94 -17.75
CA LEU A 308 3.80 8.93 -18.85
C LEU A 308 3.15 8.87 -20.23
N VAL A 309 2.06 8.11 -20.37
CA VAL A 309 1.44 7.80 -21.68
C VAL A 309 0.53 8.92 -22.17
N ILE A 310 -0.28 9.54 -21.28
CA ILE A 310 -1.25 10.56 -21.68
C ILE A 310 -0.57 11.77 -22.36
N PRO A 311 0.51 12.35 -21.79
CA PRO A 311 1.19 13.46 -22.48
C PRO A 311 2.07 13.02 -23.65
N ASN A 312 2.39 11.74 -23.78
CA ASN A 312 3.27 11.20 -24.83
C ASN A 312 2.71 9.91 -25.42
N PRO A 313 1.51 9.91 -26.03
CA PRO A 313 0.82 8.69 -26.47
C PRO A 313 1.48 8.02 -27.68
N VAL A 314 2.12 8.83 -28.54
CA VAL A 314 2.82 8.41 -29.76
C VAL A 314 4.32 8.66 -29.64
N GLY A 315 5.11 7.98 -30.48
CA GLY A 315 6.57 8.10 -30.46
C GLY A 315 7.25 6.83 -29.97
N HIS A 316 8.50 6.93 -29.54
CA HIS A 316 9.29 5.79 -29.07
C HIS A 316 9.03 5.50 -27.59
N THR A 317 8.74 4.25 -27.28
CA THR A 317 8.57 3.80 -25.89
C THR A 317 9.92 3.44 -25.28
N MET A 318 10.25 4.05 -24.16
CA MET A 318 11.49 3.76 -23.43
C MET A 318 11.35 2.44 -22.65
N PRO A 319 12.44 1.65 -22.46
CA PRO A 319 12.39 0.39 -21.74
C PRO A 319 11.78 0.48 -20.34
N ALA A 320 12.10 1.54 -19.59
CA ALA A 320 11.51 1.76 -18.27
C ALA A 320 10.00 2.02 -18.33
N TRP A 321 9.48 2.64 -19.39
CA TRP A 321 8.04 2.86 -19.59
C TRP A 321 7.32 1.54 -19.84
N VAL A 322 7.88 0.67 -20.71
CA VAL A 322 7.33 -0.68 -20.92
C VAL A 322 7.27 -1.44 -19.60
N ALA A 323 8.37 -1.39 -18.82
CA ALA A 323 8.44 -2.04 -17.51
C ALA A 323 7.39 -1.51 -16.52
N VAL A 324 7.10 -0.21 -16.53
CA VAL A 324 6.09 0.42 -15.65
C VAL A 324 4.67 0.07 -16.12
N ILE A 325 4.36 0.24 -17.42
CA ILE A 325 3.01 0.03 -17.96
C ILE A 325 2.58 -1.43 -17.82
N LEU A 326 3.41 -2.36 -18.29
CA LEU A 326 3.10 -3.80 -18.23
C LEU A 326 3.36 -4.37 -16.83
N GLY A 327 4.43 -3.93 -16.16
CA GLY A 327 4.84 -4.39 -14.84
C GLY A 327 3.84 -4.00 -13.75
N GLY A 328 3.24 -2.82 -13.81
CA GLY A 328 2.18 -2.41 -12.88
C GLY A 328 0.98 -3.35 -12.94
N ALA A 329 0.46 -3.61 -14.14
CA ALA A 329 -0.63 -4.54 -14.37
C ALA A 329 -0.27 -5.98 -13.95
N ALA A 330 0.94 -6.45 -14.30
CA ALA A 330 1.43 -7.79 -13.93
C ALA A 330 1.55 -7.94 -12.41
N LEU A 331 2.11 -6.96 -11.72
CA LEU A 331 2.27 -6.96 -10.26
C LEU A 331 0.90 -6.96 -9.56
N TYR A 332 -0.06 -6.17 -10.05
CA TYR A 332 -1.42 -6.18 -9.53
C TYR A 332 -2.08 -7.56 -9.68
N VAL A 333 -1.99 -8.17 -10.86
CA VAL A 333 -2.55 -9.50 -11.11
C VAL A 333 -1.85 -10.57 -10.27
N ALA A 334 -0.53 -10.47 -10.07
CA ALA A 334 0.23 -11.36 -9.18
C ALA A 334 -0.22 -11.23 -7.72
N GLY A 335 -0.39 -9.99 -7.20
CA GLY A 335 -0.96 -9.74 -5.87
C GLY A 335 -2.37 -10.31 -5.72
N ARG A 336 -3.19 -10.17 -6.77
CA ARG A 336 -4.55 -10.72 -6.80
C ARG A 336 -4.56 -12.26 -6.85
N ALA A 337 -3.63 -12.85 -7.59
CA ALA A 337 -3.42 -14.30 -7.61
C ALA A 337 -2.97 -14.82 -6.24
N HIS A 338 -2.08 -14.09 -5.57
CA HIS A 338 -1.64 -14.40 -4.21
C HIS A 338 -2.81 -14.33 -3.21
N LEU A 339 -3.66 -13.30 -3.28
CA LEU A 339 -4.86 -13.20 -2.45
C LEU A 339 -5.83 -14.37 -2.71
N GLU A 340 -6.01 -14.78 -3.97
CA GLU A 340 -6.83 -15.93 -4.32
C GLU A 340 -6.26 -17.23 -3.71
N TYR A 341 -4.94 -17.41 -3.76
CA TYR A 341 -4.27 -18.54 -3.11
C TYR A 341 -4.50 -18.55 -1.59
N VAL A 342 -4.39 -17.40 -0.94
CA VAL A 342 -4.63 -17.25 0.50
C VAL A 342 -6.04 -17.65 0.89
N VAL A 343 -7.05 -17.26 0.09
CA VAL A 343 -8.47 -17.49 0.39
C VAL A 343 -8.93 -18.88 -0.02
N PHE A 344 -8.44 -19.42 -1.15
CA PHE A 344 -8.96 -20.64 -1.78
C PHE A 344 -7.91 -21.77 -1.95
N ALA A 345 -6.69 -21.58 -1.47
CA ALA A 345 -5.55 -22.51 -1.64
C ALA A 345 -5.26 -22.89 -3.12
N ARG A 346 -5.69 -22.08 -4.07
CA ARG A 346 -5.49 -22.26 -5.50
C ARG A 346 -5.42 -20.94 -6.24
N VAL A 347 -4.77 -20.95 -7.41
CA VAL A 347 -4.69 -19.79 -8.32
C VAL A 347 -5.39 -20.14 -9.62
N SER A 348 -6.19 -19.22 -10.12
CA SER A 348 -6.88 -19.40 -11.39
C SER A 348 -5.95 -19.24 -12.58
N ARG A 349 -6.06 -20.15 -13.57
CA ARG A 349 -5.23 -20.16 -14.79
C ARG A 349 -5.18 -18.83 -15.54
N PRO A 350 -6.29 -18.08 -15.76
CA PRO A 350 -6.21 -16.79 -16.45
C PRO A 350 -5.29 -15.76 -15.82
N ARG A 351 -5.12 -15.77 -14.47
CA ARG A 351 -4.19 -14.85 -13.82
C ARG A 351 -2.74 -15.20 -14.12
N VAL A 352 -2.42 -16.49 -14.05
CA VAL A 352 -1.07 -16.97 -14.39
C VAL A 352 -0.77 -16.68 -15.87
N VAL A 353 -1.68 -17.03 -16.78
CA VAL A 353 -1.55 -16.78 -18.22
C VAL A 353 -1.43 -15.28 -18.50
N GLY A 354 -2.25 -14.43 -17.86
CA GLY A 354 -2.17 -12.99 -18.03
C GLY A 354 -0.83 -12.40 -17.61
N VAL A 355 -0.28 -12.82 -16.47
CA VAL A 355 1.06 -12.38 -16.04
C VAL A 355 2.13 -12.82 -17.02
N VAL A 356 2.08 -14.07 -17.49
CA VAL A 356 3.03 -14.60 -18.48
C VAL A 356 2.94 -13.82 -19.81
N ILE A 357 1.73 -13.51 -20.28
CA ILE A 357 1.55 -12.72 -21.51
C ILE A 357 2.16 -11.32 -21.34
N LEU A 358 1.90 -10.63 -20.21
CA LEU A 358 2.46 -9.29 -19.95
C LEU A 358 3.99 -9.29 -19.93
N ILE A 359 4.61 -10.33 -19.36
CA ILE A 359 6.08 -10.46 -19.31
C ILE A 359 6.62 -10.75 -20.71
N LEU A 360 6.03 -11.70 -21.45
CA LEU A 360 6.51 -12.10 -22.77
C LEU A 360 6.25 -11.03 -23.86
N ALA A 361 5.22 -10.19 -23.68
CA ALA A 361 4.96 -9.07 -24.56
C ALA A 361 5.99 -7.94 -24.44
N ALA A 362 6.63 -7.79 -23.28
CA ALA A 362 7.49 -6.64 -22.99
C ALA A 362 8.58 -6.38 -24.05
N PRO A 363 9.35 -7.36 -24.54
CA PRO A 363 10.34 -7.13 -25.60
C PRO A 363 9.74 -6.61 -26.90
N LEU A 364 8.54 -7.10 -27.28
CA LEU A 364 7.85 -6.69 -28.50
C LEU A 364 7.32 -5.25 -28.42
N MET A 365 6.99 -4.81 -27.20
CA MET A 365 6.43 -3.49 -26.95
C MET A 365 7.46 -2.36 -27.04
N LEU A 366 8.76 -2.66 -27.06
CA LEU A 366 9.84 -1.66 -27.18
C LEU A 366 9.81 -0.93 -28.53
N SER A 367 9.24 -1.55 -29.56
CA SER A 367 9.12 -0.96 -30.91
C SER A 367 7.78 -0.26 -31.16
N LEU A 368 6.85 -0.30 -30.19
CA LEU A 368 5.51 0.24 -30.34
C LEU A 368 5.34 1.56 -29.56
N PRO A 369 4.43 2.45 -29.98
CA PRO A 369 4.13 3.66 -29.25
C PRO A 369 3.50 3.37 -27.87
N PRO A 370 3.67 4.27 -26.89
CA PRO A 370 3.20 4.06 -25.50
C PRO A 370 1.72 3.74 -25.38
N VAL A 371 0.87 4.35 -26.20
CA VAL A 371 -0.57 4.07 -26.20
C VAL A 371 -0.89 2.62 -26.53
N LEU A 372 -0.14 1.97 -27.43
CA LEU A 372 -0.32 0.56 -27.79
C LEU A 372 0.19 -0.38 -26.69
N VAL A 373 1.23 0.03 -25.97
CA VAL A 373 1.70 -0.70 -24.78
C VAL A 373 0.60 -0.69 -23.71
N SER A 374 -0.02 0.47 -23.45
CA SER A 374 -1.16 0.59 -22.53
C SER A 374 -2.38 -0.20 -22.97
N LEU A 375 -2.69 -0.18 -24.27
CA LEU A 375 -3.78 -0.98 -24.83
C LEU A 375 -3.53 -2.48 -24.60
N THR A 376 -2.30 -2.94 -24.79
CA THR A 376 -1.93 -4.34 -24.54
C THR A 376 -2.19 -4.74 -23.08
N ALA A 377 -1.79 -3.90 -22.10
CA ALA A 377 -2.10 -4.13 -20.71
C ALA A 377 -3.62 -4.21 -20.46
N ALA A 378 -4.38 -3.25 -20.98
CA ALA A 378 -5.84 -3.21 -20.86
C ALA A 378 -6.51 -4.46 -21.46
N LEU A 379 -6.08 -4.92 -22.65
CA LEU A 379 -6.63 -6.11 -23.29
C LEU A 379 -6.37 -7.39 -22.48
N VAL A 380 -5.18 -7.55 -21.92
CA VAL A 380 -4.86 -8.69 -21.05
C VAL A 380 -5.73 -8.67 -19.78
N LEU A 381 -5.90 -7.51 -19.15
CA LEU A 381 -6.78 -7.36 -17.98
C LEU A 381 -8.25 -7.62 -18.34
N ALA A 382 -8.72 -7.15 -19.51
CA ALA A 382 -10.06 -7.43 -20.02
C ALA A 382 -10.27 -8.94 -20.25
N GLY A 383 -9.28 -9.63 -20.81
CA GLY A 383 -9.30 -11.09 -20.97
C GLY A 383 -9.41 -11.83 -19.64
N ILE A 384 -8.67 -11.40 -18.60
CA ILE A 384 -8.77 -11.96 -17.23
C ILE A 384 -10.19 -11.72 -16.69
N ALA A 385 -10.70 -10.49 -16.79
CA ALA A 385 -12.03 -10.15 -16.30
C ALA A 385 -13.15 -10.92 -17.01
N ALA A 386 -13.06 -11.09 -18.32
CA ALA A 386 -13.98 -11.89 -19.12
C ALA A 386 -13.94 -13.38 -18.73
N ALA A 387 -12.76 -13.93 -18.53
CA ALA A 387 -12.58 -15.31 -18.07
C ALA A 387 -13.14 -15.53 -16.65
N ASP A 388 -13.05 -14.54 -15.77
CA ASP A 388 -13.66 -14.58 -14.43
C ASP A 388 -15.19 -14.61 -14.52
N VAL A 389 -15.80 -13.79 -15.40
CA VAL A 389 -17.25 -13.79 -15.65
C VAL A 389 -17.72 -15.13 -16.23
N ALA A 390 -16.99 -15.64 -17.25
CA ALA A 390 -17.35 -16.92 -17.90
C ALA A 390 -17.35 -18.09 -16.87
N ARG A 391 -16.35 -18.14 -16.00
CA ARG A 391 -16.27 -19.18 -14.95
C ARG A 391 -17.34 -19.05 -13.88
N ALA A 392 -17.83 -17.86 -13.64
CA ALA A 392 -18.81 -17.60 -12.60
C ALA A 392 -20.25 -17.83 -13.05
N ARG A 393 -20.52 -17.91 -14.37
CA ARG A 393 -21.88 -18.13 -14.90
C ARG A 393 -22.47 -19.43 -14.36
N GLY A 394 -23.64 -19.33 -13.73
CA GLY A 394 -24.37 -20.48 -13.18
C GLY A 394 -23.75 -21.17 -11.96
N ARG A 395 -22.68 -20.59 -11.36
CA ARG A 395 -22.06 -21.16 -10.15
C ARG A 395 -22.35 -20.29 -8.93
N PRO A 396 -22.68 -20.88 -7.77
CA PRO A 396 -22.81 -20.14 -6.52
C PRO A 396 -21.46 -19.54 -6.10
N LEU A 397 -21.50 -18.62 -5.12
CA LEU A 397 -20.29 -18.11 -4.48
C LEU A 397 -19.55 -19.30 -3.82
N GLU A 398 -18.29 -19.43 -4.11
CA GLU A 398 -17.44 -20.47 -3.53
C GLU A 398 -17.15 -20.14 -2.08
N ALA A 399 -17.32 -21.11 -1.19
CA ALA A 399 -16.95 -20.95 0.22
C ALA A 399 -15.41 -20.84 0.36
N PRO A 400 -14.90 -20.01 1.30
CA PRO A 400 -13.47 -19.92 1.53
C PRO A 400 -12.90 -21.26 1.99
N SER A 401 -11.76 -21.64 1.43
CA SER A 401 -11.01 -22.84 1.80
C SER A 401 -9.53 -22.48 1.97
N PRO A 402 -9.18 -21.71 3.02
CA PRO A 402 -7.82 -21.22 3.20
C PRO A 402 -6.83 -22.37 3.35
N SER A 403 -5.62 -22.18 2.81
CA SER A 403 -4.50 -23.12 3.00
C SER A 403 -4.22 -23.31 4.49
N ARG A 404 -3.93 -24.58 4.87
CA ARG A 404 -3.66 -24.96 6.26
C ARG A 404 -2.39 -24.33 6.82
#